data_08464677460a7e803dbf80ac6eb33843
#
_entry.id   08464677460a7e803dbf80ac6eb33843
#
_cell.length_a   1.000
_cell.length_b   1.000
_cell.length_c   1.000
_cell.angle_alpha   90.00
_cell.angle_beta   90.00
_cell.angle_gamma   90.00
#
_symmetry.space_group_name_H-M   'P 1'
#
loop_
_entity.id
_entity.type
_entity.pdbx_description
1 polymer ?
#
loop_
_entity_poly.entity_id
_entity_poly.type
_entity_poly.pdbx_seq_one_letter_code
_entity_poly.pdbx_strand_id
1 'polypeptide(L)'
;MNNPFSPGHPQFLTTDPHVFLNPYTFLVALSGLAVGLDQITSLALFSIVNYCLFFTGLYLFISTIDNKNKKDICFYTVLLILFLHGENTWQFSGFFNSEIFLSVMPLPSTFVMGLSLIGFHLNFLRTKQSRNVLLFPLLAITTFSILSHPLTTIFLFTGLLAQSLVDKRISSLITFTLLFFLTFLFASFWPFFSIVNLMFSGGNTYHALNINLYSNILEKIWTSLILIPFILNIIFDKQNRVLLFSLTILIGIYLYGYFFQKYAYGRSISFILIIVNIFIAIFIIRYELKLKDFNRNIYLFTQLIFIIILVIFNAPWIKESTQRALTIANSFRIGRPIFNEITFSDYTFLKQYTGLNDLIIADLNSSWIIPAFSGKVIATMLPAPLVKDVTSRTNDMVSFFDLNTSAETRCRIINVYKPKFLFLINPPETNFESLFNQFGPNGGGDLIFKNTKFTLLKINKNYSCK
;
A
#
# COMPACT_ATOMS: atom_id res chain seq x y z
N MET A 1 10.46 23.44 11.41
CA MET A 1 9.96 23.65 10.02
C MET A 1 9.89 25.14 9.78
N ASN A 2 10.69 25.66 8.84
CA ASN A 2 10.74 27.11 8.57
C ASN A 2 9.49 27.63 7.86
N ASN A 3 8.74 26.76 7.20
CA ASN A 3 7.45 27.07 6.59
C ASN A 3 6.53 25.84 6.68
N PRO A 4 5.53 25.82 7.57
CA PRO A 4 4.64 24.68 7.74
C PRO A 4 3.73 24.42 6.54
N PHE A 5 3.47 25.44 5.70
CA PHE A 5 2.64 25.29 4.50
C PHE A 5 3.43 24.92 3.23
N SER A 6 4.76 24.97 3.29
CA SER A 6 5.67 24.53 2.23
C SER A 6 6.92 23.90 2.83
N PRO A 7 6.80 22.73 3.48
CA PRO A 7 7.90 22.12 4.24
C PRO A 7 9.01 21.54 3.34
N GLY A 8 8.86 21.63 2.02
CA GLY A 8 9.74 20.97 1.05
C GLY A 8 9.45 19.46 0.91
N HIS A 9 10.02 18.85 -0.12
CA HIS A 9 9.86 17.42 -0.34
C HIS A 9 10.58 16.59 0.76
N PRO A 10 9.95 15.58 1.39
CA PRO A 10 10.59 14.83 2.48
C PRO A 10 11.80 14.01 2.02
N GLN A 11 11.82 13.53 0.78
CA GLN A 11 12.89 12.68 0.25
C GLN A 11 13.89 13.44 -0.62
N PHE A 12 13.46 14.46 -1.35
CA PHE A 12 14.28 15.14 -2.34
C PHE A 12 14.58 16.60 -1.96
N LEU A 13 15.69 17.11 -2.44
CA LEU A 13 16.00 18.53 -2.33
C LEU A 13 15.28 19.29 -3.46
N THR A 14 13.98 19.49 -3.31
CA THR A 14 13.10 20.21 -4.23
C THR A 14 11.95 20.89 -3.48
N THR A 15 11.36 21.91 -4.08
CA THR A 15 10.13 22.57 -3.63
C THR A 15 8.88 22.02 -4.31
N ASP A 16 9.02 21.01 -5.17
CA ASP A 16 7.88 20.39 -5.84
C ASP A 16 6.87 19.82 -4.84
N PRO A 17 5.58 19.84 -5.18
CA PRO A 17 4.53 19.23 -4.36
C PRO A 17 4.77 17.71 -4.18
N HIS A 18 4.25 17.15 -3.09
CA HIS A 18 4.36 15.74 -2.83
C HIS A 18 3.16 15.18 -2.04
N VAL A 19 2.86 13.91 -2.25
CA VAL A 19 1.70 13.22 -1.67
C VAL A 19 1.92 12.72 -0.24
N PHE A 20 3.13 12.86 0.31
CA PHE A 20 3.44 12.36 1.65
C PHE A 20 2.74 13.15 2.76
N LEU A 21 2.41 14.43 2.54
CA LEU A 21 1.62 15.24 3.47
C LEU A 21 0.13 15.07 3.18
N ASN A 22 -0.39 13.89 3.36
CA ASN A 22 -1.79 13.56 3.25
C ASN A 22 -2.45 13.43 4.66
N PRO A 23 -3.78 13.44 4.77
CA PRO A 23 -4.45 13.38 6.07
C PRO A 23 -4.07 12.18 6.93
N TYR A 24 -3.87 11.00 6.32
CA TYR A 24 -3.46 9.81 7.06
C TYR A 24 -2.08 9.97 7.69
N THR A 25 -1.07 10.43 6.93
CA THR A 25 0.27 10.66 7.48
C THR A 25 0.31 11.75 8.52
N PHE A 26 -0.56 12.76 8.41
CA PHE A 26 -0.76 13.76 9.46
C PHE A 26 -1.31 13.13 10.74
N LEU A 27 -2.32 12.26 10.66
CA LEU A 27 -2.85 11.56 11.83
C LEU A 27 -1.77 10.71 12.50
N VAL A 28 -0.99 9.94 11.72
CA VAL A 28 0.13 9.15 12.25
C VAL A 28 1.13 10.03 12.98
N ALA A 29 1.56 11.13 12.34
CA ALA A 29 2.56 12.03 12.89
C ALA A 29 2.06 12.76 14.15
N LEU A 30 0.84 13.30 14.13
CA LEU A 30 0.25 14.01 15.27
C LEU A 30 0.04 13.07 16.46
N SER A 31 -0.42 11.84 16.22
CA SER A 31 -0.63 10.86 17.29
C SER A 31 0.71 10.43 17.89
N GLY A 32 1.75 10.22 17.07
CA GLY A 32 3.09 9.92 17.54
C GLY A 32 3.67 11.04 18.40
N LEU A 33 3.53 12.30 17.94
CA LEU A 33 3.97 13.48 18.67
C LEU A 33 3.24 13.65 20.01
N ALA A 34 1.92 13.43 20.02
CA ALA A 34 1.11 13.57 21.22
C ALA A 34 1.46 12.57 22.33
N VAL A 35 1.92 11.38 21.95
CA VAL A 35 2.28 10.28 22.87
C VAL A 35 3.81 10.18 23.09
N GLY A 36 4.60 10.96 22.34
CA GLY A 36 6.08 10.92 22.42
C GLY A 36 6.70 9.68 21.77
N LEU A 37 6.03 9.10 20.75
CA LEU A 37 6.52 7.93 20.03
C LEU A 37 7.42 8.33 18.84
N ASP A 38 8.39 7.47 18.53
CA ASP A 38 9.15 7.58 17.29
C ASP A 38 8.29 7.20 16.06
N GLN A 39 8.83 7.44 14.88
CA GLN A 39 8.10 7.27 13.61
C GLN A 39 7.68 5.81 13.35
N ILE A 40 8.55 4.85 13.68
CA ILE A 40 8.31 3.42 13.44
C ILE A 40 7.25 2.90 14.41
N THR A 41 7.36 3.26 15.68
CA THR A 41 6.37 2.91 16.71
C THR A 41 5.01 3.53 16.42
N SER A 42 4.99 4.77 15.93
CA SER A 42 3.75 5.44 15.49
C SER A 42 3.06 4.70 14.34
N LEU A 43 3.82 4.25 13.32
CA LEU A 43 3.29 3.43 12.23
C LEU A 43 2.80 2.06 12.72
N ALA A 44 3.50 1.43 13.65
CA ALA A 44 3.07 0.17 14.25
C ALA A 44 1.75 0.32 15.01
N LEU A 45 1.58 1.41 15.79
CA LEU A 45 0.32 1.73 16.45
C LEU A 45 -0.81 1.91 15.44
N PHE A 46 -0.56 2.65 14.35
CA PHE A 46 -1.56 2.84 13.30
C PHE A 46 -1.88 1.55 12.52
N SER A 47 -1.01 0.56 12.50
CA SER A 47 -1.36 -0.77 11.99
C SER A 47 -2.52 -1.37 12.79
N ILE A 48 -2.50 -1.24 14.12
CA ILE A 48 -3.59 -1.72 14.99
C ILE A 48 -4.88 -0.95 14.70
N VAL A 49 -4.79 0.39 14.56
CA VAL A 49 -5.95 1.23 14.21
C VAL A 49 -6.54 0.81 12.86
N ASN A 50 -5.71 0.61 11.85
CA ASN A 50 -6.14 0.18 10.53
C ASN A 50 -6.76 -1.23 10.55
N TYR A 51 -6.22 -2.13 11.36
CA TYR A 51 -6.82 -3.43 11.65
C TYR A 51 -8.24 -3.30 12.18
N CYS A 52 -8.40 -2.52 13.24
CA CYS A 52 -9.70 -2.29 13.85
C CYS A 52 -10.69 -1.67 12.87
N LEU A 53 -10.25 -0.68 12.09
CA LEU A 53 -11.07 -0.03 11.06
C LEU A 53 -11.49 -1.01 9.97
N PHE A 54 -10.56 -1.83 9.46
CA PHE A 54 -10.85 -2.78 8.39
C PHE A 54 -11.85 -3.85 8.84
N PHE A 55 -11.60 -4.51 9.98
CA PHE A 55 -12.49 -5.58 10.47
C PHE A 55 -13.85 -5.05 10.92
N THR A 56 -13.86 -3.90 11.62
CA THR A 56 -15.13 -3.25 12.00
C THR A 56 -15.90 -2.84 10.75
N GLY A 57 -15.24 -2.21 9.78
CA GLY A 57 -15.84 -1.81 8.52
C GLY A 57 -16.41 -3.01 7.76
N LEU A 58 -15.65 -4.10 7.65
CA LEU A 58 -16.10 -5.33 7.01
C LEU A 58 -17.34 -5.92 7.70
N TYR A 59 -17.33 -6.03 9.00
CA TYR A 59 -18.47 -6.52 9.79
C TYR A 59 -19.71 -5.64 9.61
N LEU A 60 -19.55 -4.32 9.65
CA LEU A 60 -20.63 -3.36 9.44
C LEU A 60 -21.17 -3.44 8.00
N PHE A 61 -20.30 -3.53 7.00
CA PHE A 61 -20.70 -3.66 5.61
C PHE A 61 -21.48 -4.96 5.36
N ILE A 62 -20.97 -6.09 5.84
CA ILE A 62 -21.65 -7.39 5.72
C ILE A 62 -23.01 -7.35 6.42
N SER A 63 -23.15 -6.61 7.53
CA SER A 63 -24.45 -6.46 8.21
C SER A 63 -25.52 -5.77 7.36
N THR A 64 -25.12 -5.03 6.33
CA THR A 64 -26.06 -4.40 5.37
C THR A 64 -26.60 -5.40 4.34
N ILE A 65 -25.86 -6.49 4.12
CA ILE A 65 -26.16 -7.54 3.14
C ILE A 65 -26.96 -8.66 3.81
N ASP A 66 -26.42 -9.23 4.89
CA ASP A 66 -27.05 -10.27 5.69
C ASP A 66 -26.82 -10.01 7.19
N ASN A 67 -27.81 -9.41 7.83
CA ASN A 67 -27.70 -9.07 9.28
C ASN A 67 -27.81 -10.30 10.17
N LYS A 68 -28.45 -11.40 9.71
CA LYS A 68 -28.68 -12.63 10.49
C LYS A 68 -27.37 -13.40 10.64
N ASN A 69 -26.66 -13.61 9.54
CA ASN A 69 -25.46 -14.47 9.50
C ASN A 69 -24.15 -13.66 9.43
N LYS A 70 -24.19 -12.34 9.74
CA LYS A 70 -23.06 -11.42 9.53
C LYS A 70 -21.75 -11.84 10.21
N LYS A 71 -21.82 -12.50 11.39
CA LYS A 71 -20.61 -12.96 12.11
C LYS A 71 -19.89 -14.05 11.34
N ASP A 72 -20.64 -15.04 10.88
CA ASP A 72 -20.09 -16.20 10.19
C ASP A 72 -19.62 -15.81 8.79
N ILE A 73 -20.39 -14.99 8.05
CA ILE A 73 -19.97 -14.45 6.76
C ILE A 73 -18.69 -13.62 6.91
N CYS A 74 -18.60 -12.75 7.94
CA CYS A 74 -17.39 -11.98 8.19
C CYS A 74 -16.18 -12.87 8.48
N PHE A 75 -16.36 -13.88 9.32
CA PHE A 75 -15.31 -14.84 9.66
C PHE A 75 -14.79 -15.57 8.41
N TYR A 76 -15.67 -16.17 7.60
CA TYR A 76 -15.26 -16.83 6.37
C TYR A 76 -14.66 -15.86 5.36
N THR A 77 -15.20 -14.64 5.24
CA THR A 77 -14.61 -13.62 4.36
C THR A 77 -13.17 -13.31 4.74
N VAL A 78 -12.87 -13.15 6.04
CA VAL A 78 -11.51 -12.91 6.52
C VAL A 78 -10.60 -14.11 6.23
N LEU A 79 -11.06 -15.34 6.49
CA LEU A 79 -10.30 -16.55 6.16
C LEU A 79 -9.99 -16.63 4.66
N LEU A 80 -10.97 -16.36 3.81
CA LEU A 80 -10.80 -16.39 2.36
C LEU A 80 -9.84 -15.29 1.87
N ILE A 81 -9.97 -14.05 2.39
CA ILE A 81 -9.07 -12.96 2.06
C ILE A 81 -7.62 -13.32 2.40
N LEU A 82 -7.38 -13.95 3.55
CA LEU A 82 -6.04 -14.25 4.01
C LEU A 82 -5.44 -15.51 3.36
N PHE A 83 -6.25 -16.52 3.09
CA PHE A 83 -5.72 -17.87 2.81
C PHE A 83 -6.15 -18.49 1.48
N LEU A 84 -7.18 -17.95 0.76
CA LEU A 84 -7.70 -18.58 -0.44
C LEU A 84 -6.70 -18.59 -1.60
N HIS A 85 -5.88 -17.54 -1.73
CA HIS A 85 -5.02 -17.34 -2.88
C HIS A 85 -3.57 -17.80 -2.67
N GLY A 86 -3.16 -18.13 -1.43
CA GLY A 86 -1.80 -18.57 -1.11
C GLY A 86 -0.75 -17.50 -1.43
N GLU A 87 0.45 -17.94 -1.81
CA GLU A 87 1.61 -17.10 -2.10
C GLU A 87 1.59 -16.47 -3.52
N ASN A 88 0.78 -17.00 -4.42
CA ASN A 88 0.78 -16.61 -5.84
C ASN A 88 0.10 -15.27 -6.11
N THR A 89 -0.38 -14.56 -5.09
CA THR A 89 -1.05 -13.27 -5.26
C THR A 89 -0.07 -12.10 -5.33
N TRP A 90 -0.60 -10.94 -5.67
CA TRP A 90 0.20 -9.72 -5.74
C TRP A 90 0.58 -9.21 -4.35
N GLN A 91 1.83 -8.80 -4.21
CA GLN A 91 2.39 -8.17 -3.00
C GLN A 91 2.30 -6.63 -3.08
N PHE A 92 1.11 -6.09 -3.36
CA PHE A 92 0.87 -4.65 -3.44
C PHE A 92 -0.05 -4.15 -2.33
N SER A 93 0.07 -2.87 -2.01
CA SER A 93 -0.88 -2.20 -1.10
C SER A 93 -2.32 -2.33 -1.61
N GLY A 94 -3.23 -2.72 -0.73
CA GLY A 94 -4.64 -2.99 -1.07
C GLY A 94 -4.95 -4.47 -1.30
N PHE A 95 -3.94 -5.34 -1.41
CA PHE A 95 -4.10 -6.79 -1.35
C PHE A 95 -3.91 -7.26 0.08
N PHE A 96 -4.65 -8.29 0.45
CA PHE A 96 -4.57 -8.92 1.75
C PHE A 96 -4.40 -10.42 1.55
N ASN A 97 -3.28 -10.95 1.94
CA ASN A 97 -3.02 -12.37 2.08
C ASN A 97 -2.20 -12.59 3.35
N SER A 98 -2.07 -13.82 3.80
CA SER A 98 -1.39 -14.15 5.05
C SER A 98 0.07 -13.69 5.09
N GLU A 99 0.75 -13.66 3.95
CA GLU A 99 2.17 -13.29 3.83
C GLU A 99 2.39 -11.79 4.04
N ILE A 100 1.62 -10.95 3.34
CA ILE A 100 1.86 -9.49 3.34
C ILE A 100 0.94 -8.72 4.27
N PHE A 101 -0.01 -9.39 4.93
CA PHE A 101 -1.04 -8.74 5.73
C PHE A 101 -0.47 -7.74 6.75
N LEU A 102 0.56 -8.14 7.48
CA LEU A 102 1.19 -7.26 8.48
C LEU A 102 1.92 -6.08 7.83
N SER A 103 2.53 -6.27 6.67
CA SER A 103 3.29 -5.22 5.98
C SER A 103 2.40 -4.16 5.32
N VAL A 104 1.16 -4.51 4.93
CA VAL A 104 0.22 -3.56 4.33
C VAL A 104 -0.65 -2.83 5.35
N MET A 105 -0.71 -3.29 6.60
CA MET A 105 -1.54 -2.68 7.64
C MET A 105 -1.19 -1.22 7.95
N PRO A 106 0.08 -0.80 8.04
CA PRO A 106 0.42 0.60 8.30
C PRO A 106 0.18 1.54 7.10
N LEU A 107 -0.31 1.03 5.97
CA LEU A 107 -0.42 1.82 4.74
C LEU A 107 -1.72 2.62 4.68
N PRO A 108 -1.70 3.81 4.04
CA PRO A 108 -2.91 4.62 3.85
C PRO A 108 -3.99 3.90 3.02
N SER A 109 -3.61 2.96 2.15
CA SER A 109 -4.58 2.14 1.40
C SER A 109 -5.46 1.29 2.31
N THR A 110 -4.90 0.69 3.36
CA THR A 110 -5.65 -0.13 4.33
C THR A 110 -6.57 0.74 5.18
N PHE A 111 -6.09 1.91 5.61
CA PHE A 111 -6.91 2.90 6.31
C PHE A 111 -8.14 3.29 5.46
N VAL A 112 -7.93 3.68 4.20
CA VAL A 112 -9.01 4.06 3.28
C VAL A 112 -9.94 2.89 2.97
N MET A 113 -9.42 1.65 2.93
CA MET A 113 -10.26 0.46 2.77
C MET A 113 -11.23 0.31 3.94
N GLY A 114 -10.74 0.42 5.18
CA GLY A 114 -11.58 0.38 6.37
C GLY A 114 -12.65 1.50 6.37
N LEU A 115 -12.24 2.73 6.05
CA LEU A 115 -13.16 3.87 5.90
C LEU A 115 -14.20 3.63 4.79
N SER A 116 -13.82 3.01 3.68
CA SER A 116 -14.74 2.71 2.58
C SER A 116 -15.85 1.77 3.02
N LEU A 117 -15.51 0.70 3.73
CA LEU A 117 -16.47 -0.26 4.25
C LEU A 117 -17.42 0.38 5.29
N ILE A 118 -16.90 1.26 6.16
CA ILE A 118 -17.72 2.06 7.10
C ILE A 118 -18.62 3.02 6.31
N GLY A 119 -18.09 3.67 5.28
CA GLY A 119 -18.86 4.57 4.40
C GLY A 119 -20.05 3.88 3.73
N PHE A 120 -19.88 2.63 3.29
CA PHE A 120 -20.99 1.82 2.74
C PHE A 120 -22.09 1.58 3.78
N HIS A 121 -21.71 1.27 5.02
CA HIS A 121 -22.66 1.08 6.11
C HIS A 121 -23.41 2.38 6.44
N LEU A 122 -22.71 3.49 6.55
CA LEU A 122 -23.32 4.79 6.83
C LEU A 122 -24.29 5.22 5.72
N ASN A 123 -23.93 5.03 4.45
CA ASN A 123 -24.81 5.35 3.34
C ASN A 123 -26.05 4.44 3.31
N PHE A 124 -25.91 3.16 3.65
CA PHE A 124 -27.03 2.25 3.81
C PHE A 124 -27.98 2.72 4.94
N LEU A 125 -27.45 3.10 6.11
CA LEU A 125 -28.27 3.65 7.20
C LEU A 125 -28.96 4.94 6.79
N ARG A 126 -28.27 5.82 6.06
CA ARG A 126 -28.83 7.07 5.55
C ARG A 126 -30.04 6.80 4.65
N THR A 127 -29.89 5.89 3.68
CA THR A 127 -30.95 5.57 2.72
C THR A 127 -32.13 4.84 3.37
N LYS A 128 -31.87 3.89 4.26
CA LYS A 128 -32.87 3.06 4.93
C LYS A 128 -33.67 3.84 5.98
N GLN A 129 -33.01 4.74 6.73
CA GLN A 129 -33.58 5.47 7.84
C GLN A 129 -33.89 6.93 7.53
N SER A 130 -33.66 7.37 6.28
CA SER A 130 -33.83 8.76 5.81
C SER A 130 -33.05 9.78 6.67
N ARG A 131 -31.88 9.39 7.21
CA ARG A 131 -31.04 10.22 8.10
C ARG A 131 -30.04 11.05 7.29
N ASN A 132 -30.46 12.18 6.76
CA ASN A 132 -29.60 13.05 5.96
C ASN A 132 -28.40 13.63 6.74
N VAL A 133 -28.45 13.69 8.08
CA VAL A 133 -27.32 14.08 8.91
C VAL A 133 -26.07 13.22 8.68
N LEU A 134 -26.23 11.97 8.23
CA LEU A 134 -25.12 11.07 7.89
C LEU A 134 -24.34 11.49 6.63
N LEU A 135 -24.82 12.49 5.88
CA LEU A 135 -24.04 13.06 4.78
C LEU A 135 -22.77 13.76 5.24
N PHE A 136 -22.76 14.39 6.42
CA PHE A 136 -21.57 15.04 6.95
C PHE A 136 -20.42 14.05 7.20
N PRO A 137 -20.58 12.96 7.97
CA PRO A 137 -19.52 11.97 8.14
C PRO A 137 -19.16 11.27 6.82
N LEU A 138 -20.12 11.07 5.91
CA LEU A 138 -19.80 10.53 4.59
C LEU A 138 -18.91 11.47 3.77
N LEU A 139 -19.19 12.77 3.76
CA LEU A 139 -18.37 13.77 3.11
C LEU A 139 -16.96 13.84 3.73
N ALA A 140 -16.87 13.77 5.05
CA ALA A 140 -15.58 13.71 5.74
C ALA A 140 -14.81 12.45 5.31
N ILE A 141 -15.44 11.27 5.34
CA ILE A 141 -14.81 10.00 4.93
C ILE A 141 -14.35 10.07 3.48
N THR A 142 -15.19 10.53 2.54
CA THR A 142 -14.82 10.58 1.12
C THR A 142 -13.68 11.56 0.86
N THR A 143 -13.69 12.75 1.51
CA THR A 143 -12.63 13.76 1.39
C THR A 143 -11.31 13.25 2.00
N PHE A 144 -11.36 12.67 3.19
CA PHE A 144 -10.19 12.07 3.83
C PHE A 144 -9.60 10.93 3.00
N SER A 145 -10.48 10.09 2.45
CA SER A 145 -10.08 8.95 1.63
C SER A 145 -9.37 9.38 0.35
N ILE A 146 -9.94 10.32 -0.40
CA ILE A 146 -9.36 10.74 -1.68
C ILE A 146 -8.01 11.45 -1.50
N LEU A 147 -7.84 12.21 -0.43
CA LEU A 147 -6.58 12.87 -0.08
C LEU A 147 -5.55 11.87 0.46
N SER A 148 -5.97 10.82 1.16
CA SER A 148 -5.04 9.84 1.74
C SER A 148 -4.59 8.78 0.74
N HIS A 149 -5.51 8.22 -0.06
CA HIS A 149 -5.20 7.21 -1.07
C HIS A 149 -6.23 7.19 -2.21
N PRO A 150 -6.05 8.00 -3.27
CA PRO A 150 -7.02 8.17 -4.36
C PRO A 150 -7.44 6.86 -5.03
N LEU A 151 -6.49 5.94 -5.28
CA LEU A 151 -6.79 4.66 -5.94
C LEU A 151 -7.73 3.76 -5.10
N THR A 152 -7.56 3.72 -3.78
CA THR A 152 -8.50 2.96 -2.92
C THR A 152 -9.84 3.67 -2.79
N THR A 153 -9.88 4.99 -2.94
CA THR A 153 -11.14 5.75 -2.91
C THR A 153 -12.05 5.41 -4.09
N ILE A 154 -11.52 4.89 -5.20
CA ILE A 154 -12.31 4.32 -6.30
C ILE A 154 -13.26 3.24 -5.78
N PHE A 155 -12.79 2.38 -4.87
CA PHE A 155 -13.64 1.37 -4.23
C PHE A 155 -14.80 2.01 -3.45
N LEU A 156 -14.51 3.05 -2.67
CA LEU A 156 -15.55 3.78 -1.94
C LEU A 156 -16.60 4.36 -2.87
N PHE A 157 -16.21 5.11 -3.90
CA PHE A 157 -17.17 5.68 -4.85
C PHE A 157 -17.93 4.62 -5.64
N THR A 158 -17.29 3.51 -6.00
CA THR A 158 -17.95 2.38 -6.67
C THR A 158 -19.06 1.78 -5.80
N GLY A 159 -18.80 1.53 -4.53
CA GLY A 159 -19.80 0.99 -3.61
C GLY A 159 -20.96 1.96 -3.34
N LEU A 160 -20.66 3.26 -3.15
CA LEU A 160 -21.69 4.30 -2.97
C LEU A 160 -22.57 4.44 -4.21
N LEU A 161 -21.98 4.41 -5.41
CA LEU A 161 -22.72 4.42 -6.67
C LEU A 161 -23.61 3.17 -6.81
N ALA A 162 -23.05 1.98 -6.54
CA ALA A 162 -23.78 0.73 -6.57
C ALA A 162 -25.01 0.74 -5.63
N GLN A 163 -24.85 1.26 -4.41
CA GLN A 163 -25.96 1.44 -3.46
C GLN A 163 -27.02 2.40 -4.01
N SER A 164 -26.60 3.51 -4.64
CA SER A 164 -27.51 4.49 -5.24
C SER A 164 -28.29 3.93 -6.42
N LEU A 165 -27.64 3.07 -7.24
CA LEU A 165 -28.29 2.37 -8.37
C LEU A 165 -29.32 1.33 -7.88
N VAL A 166 -28.99 0.60 -6.82
CA VAL A 166 -29.89 -0.42 -6.25
C VAL A 166 -31.11 0.22 -5.58
N ASP A 167 -30.94 1.37 -4.97
CA ASP A 167 -32.04 2.13 -4.33
C ASP A 167 -33.09 2.64 -5.34
N LYS A 168 -32.72 2.75 -6.64
CA LYS A 168 -33.58 3.18 -7.76
C LYS A 168 -34.24 4.57 -7.58
N ARG A 169 -34.00 5.29 -6.49
CA ARG A 169 -34.50 6.64 -6.29
C ARG A 169 -33.56 7.65 -6.94
N ILE A 170 -34.11 8.52 -7.77
CA ILE A 170 -33.34 9.57 -8.44
C ILE A 170 -32.64 10.49 -7.41
N SER A 171 -33.27 10.70 -6.27
CA SER A 171 -32.70 11.46 -5.15
C SER A 171 -31.41 10.83 -4.61
N SER A 172 -31.26 9.50 -4.63
CA SER A 172 -30.04 8.82 -4.20
C SER A 172 -28.89 9.04 -5.18
N LEU A 173 -29.17 9.06 -6.48
CA LEU A 173 -28.18 9.39 -7.51
C LEU A 173 -27.76 10.86 -7.44
N ILE A 174 -28.72 11.78 -7.27
CA ILE A 174 -28.42 13.21 -7.07
C ILE A 174 -27.54 13.40 -5.83
N THR A 175 -27.87 12.72 -4.73
CA THR A 175 -27.07 12.81 -3.50
C THR A 175 -25.65 12.26 -3.70
N PHE A 176 -25.52 11.13 -4.41
CA PHE A 176 -24.20 10.59 -4.75
C PHE A 176 -23.40 11.59 -5.59
N THR A 177 -24.01 12.15 -6.64
CA THR A 177 -23.35 13.14 -7.51
C THR A 177 -22.92 14.37 -6.74
N LEU A 178 -23.80 14.89 -5.86
CA LEU A 178 -23.48 16.01 -5.00
C LEU A 178 -22.33 15.69 -4.04
N LEU A 179 -22.37 14.52 -3.38
CA LEU A 179 -21.31 14.05 -2.50
C LEU A 179 -19.97 13.95 -3.25
N PHE A 180 -19.99 13.38 -4.46
CA PHE A 180 -18.79 13.28 -5.31
C PHE A 180 -18.21 14.67 -5.60
N PHE A 181 -19.06 15.60 -6.08
CA PHE A 181 -18.64 16.98 -6.38
C PHE A 181 -18.08 17.71 -5.16
N LEU A 182 -18.78 17.65 -4.02
CA LEU A 182 -18.34 18.27 -2.78
C LEU A 182 -17.02 17.68 -2.28
N THR A 183 -16.83 16.37 -2.44
CA THR A 183 -15.55 15.72 -2.08
C THR A 183 -14.38 16.33 -2.84
N PHE A 184 -14.51 16.50 -4.16
CA PHE A 184 -13.46 17.13 -4.97
C PHE A 184 -13.28 18.61 -4.64
N LEU A 185 -14.38 19.31 -4.39
CA LEU A 185 -14.31 20.71 -3.96
C LEU A 185 -13.53 20.86 -2.65
N PHE A 186 -13.87 20.08 -1.62
CA PHE A 186 -13.13 20.13 -0.34
C PHE A 186 -11.68 19.64 -0.47
N ALA A 187 -11.44 18.60 -1.27
CA ALA A 187 -10.09 18.11 -1.52
C ALA A 187 -9.21 19.14 -2.27
N SER A 188 -9.80 20.02 -3.06
CA SER A 188 -9.09 21.09 -3.77
C SER A 188 -8.49 22.17 -2.86
N PHE A 189 -9.03 22.31 -1.64
CA PHE A 189 -8.46 23.21 -0.61
C PHE A 189 -7.26 22.61 0.12
N TRP A 190 -6.85 21.36 -0.19
CA TRP A 190 -5.69 20.77 0.45
C TRP A 190 -4.40 21.49 0.01
N PRO A 191 -3.62 22.07 0.97
CA PRO A 191 -2.57 23.02 0.60
C PRO A 191 -1.29 22.36 0.07
N PHE A 192 -1.10 21.05 0.26
CA PHE A 192 0.19 20.41 0.00
C PHE A 192 0.32 19.80 -1.39
N PHE A 193 -0.80 19.43 -2.03
CA PHE A 193 -0.81 18.95 -3.40
C PHE A 193 -2.20 19.07 -4.02
N SER A 194 -2.24 19.24 -5.36
CA SER A 194 -3.48 19.24 -6.11
C SER A 194 -3.92 17.81 -6.40
N ILE A 195 -5.11 17.42 -5.89
CA ILE A 195 -5.69 16.11 -6.19
C ILE A 195 -6.00 15.93 -7.67
N VAL A 196 -6.41 17.00 -8.34
CA VAL A 196 -6.69 17.03 -9.78
C VAL A 196 -5.43 16.71 -10.57
N ASN A 197 -4.34 17.43 -10.29
CA ASN A 197 -3.05 17.19 -10.94
C ASN A 197 -2.57 15.75 -10.68
N LEU A 198 -2.72 15.25 -9.46
CA LEU A 198 -2.32 13.88 -9.12
C LEU A 198 -3.09 12.84 -9.93
N MET A 199 -4.39 13.00 -10.11
CA MET A 199 -5.22 12.07 -10.87
C MET A 199 -4.92 12.08 -12.37
N PHE A 200 -4.61 13.23 -12.94
CA PHE A 200 -4.37 13.36 -14.38
C PHE A 200 -2.89 13.16 -14.78
N SER A 201 -1.93 13.55 -13.95
CA SER A 201 -0.49 13.43 -14.24
C SER A 201 0.15 12.15 -13.69
N GLY A 202 -0.38 11.59 -12.61
CA GLY A 202 0.25 10.47 -11.90
C GLY A 202 0.20 9.13 -12.63
N GLY A 203 -0.60 9.01 -13.69
CA GLY A 203 -0.83 7.72 -14.36
C GLY A 203 0.41 7.10 -15.01
N ASN A 204 1.35 7.90 -15.47
CA ASN A 204 2.51 7.42 -16.21
C ASN A 204 3.68 6.97 -15.30
N THR A 205 3.83 7.56 -14.13
CA THR A 205 4.95 7.27 -13.21
C THR A 205 4.86 5.86 -12.60
N TYR A 206 3.65 5.29 -12.51
CA TYR A 206 3.40 3.97 -11.95
C TYR A 206 3.25 2.86 -13.01
N HIS A 207 3.53 3.17 -14.28
CA HIS A 207 3.25 2.30 -15.42
C HIS A 207 3.94 0.93 -15.28
N ALA A 208 5.26 0.93 -15.11
CA ALA A 208 6.05 -0.29 -15.04
C ALA A 208 5.68 -1.20 -13.84
N LEU A 209 5.38 -0.60 -12.68
CA LEU A 209 5.01 -1.36 -11.48
C LEU A 209 3.61 -1.97 -11.60
N ASN A 210 2.66 -1.22 -12.16
CA ASN A 210 1.26 -1.66 -12.19
C ASN A 210 0.93 -2.59 -13.37
N ILE A 211 1.77 -2.71 -14.40
CA ILE A 211 1.58 -3.66 -15.52
C ILE A 211 1.51 -5.10 -14.98
N ASN A 212 2.25 -5.42 -13.92
CA ASN A 212 2.23 -6.73 -13.27
C ASN A 212 0.87 -7.11 -12.68
N LEU A 213 -0.04 -6.13 -12.49
CA LEU A 213 -1.41 -6.39 -12.04
C LEU A 213 -2.29 -7.06 -13.13
N TYR A 214 -1.83 -7.02 -14.37
CA TYR A 214 -2.48 -7.64 -15.53
C TYR A 214 -1.78 -8.89 -16.02
N SER A 215 -0.58 -9.19 -15.51
CA SER A 215 0.18 -10.39 -15.89
C SER A 215 -0.24 -11.61 -15.06
N ASN A 216 -0.30 -12.77 -15.72
CA ASN A 216 -0.57 -14.08 -15.10
C ASN A 216 -1.80 -14.09 -14.18
N ILE A 217 -2.83 -13.32 -14.57
CA ILE A 217 -4.03 -13.13 -13.72
C ILE A 217 -4.72 -14.47 -13.41
N LEU A 218 -4.82 -15.37 -14.38
CA LEU A 218 -5.45 -16.67 -14.20
C LEU A 218 -4.75 -17.52 -13.15
N GLU A 219 -3.42 -17.52 -13.14
CA GLU A 219 -2.60 -18.24 -12.14
C GLU A 219 -2.79 -17.67 -10.73
N LYS A 220 -3.02 -16.39 -10.62
CA LYS A 220 -3.13 -15.70 -9.33
C LYS A 220 -4.52 -15.80 -8.71
N ILE A 221 -5.59 -15.90 -9.52
CA ILE A 221 -6.97 -15.92 -9.04
C ILE A 221 -7.73 -17.22 -9.37
N TRP A 222 -7.04 -18.26 -9.85
CA TRP A 222 -7.67 -19.51 -10.30
C TRP A 222 -8.58 -20.14 -9.23
N THR A 223 -8.21 -20.04 -7.94
CA THR A 223 -9.00 -20.52 -6.81
C THR A 223 -10.38 -19.86 -6.75
N SER A 224 -10.44 -18.53 -6.95
CA SER A 224 -11.70 -17.81 -7.06
C SER A 224 -12.47 -18.18 -8.32
N LEU A 225 -11.78 -18.38 -9.45
CA LEU A 225 -12.44 -18.72 -10.73
C LEU A 225 -13.13 -20.07 -10.68
N ILE A 226 -12.53 -21.07 -10.04
CA ILE A 226 -13.17 -22.39 -9.84
C ILE A 226 -14.46 -22.27 -9.01
N LEU A 227 -14.51 -21.31 -8.08
CA LEU A 227 -15.68 -21.14 -7.22
C LEU A 227 -16.79 -20.31 -7.85
N ILE A 228 -16.53 -19.59 -8.96
CA ILE A 228 -17.56 -18.76 -9.66
C ILE A 228 -18.82 -19.56 -10.03
N PRO A 229 -18.76 -20.76 -10.64
CA PRO A 229 -19.97 -21.52 -10.99
C PRO A 229 -20.87 -21.79 -9.78
N PHE A 230 -20.29 -22.02 -8.61
CA PHE A 230 -21.03 -22.31 -7.39
C PHE A 230 -21.75 -21.08 -6.81
N ILE A 231 -21.17 -19.88 -7.02
CA ILE A 231 -21.75 -18.63 -6.51
C ILE A 231 -22.72 -17.96 -7.48
N LEU A 232 -22.86 -18.42 -8.73
CA LEU A 232 -23.71 -17.80 -9.75
C LEU A 232 -25.14 -17.57 -9.27
N ASN A 233 -25.76 -18.56 -8.61
CA ASN A 233 -27.12 -18.45 -8.08
C ASN A 233 -27.25 -17.39 -6.97
N ILE A 234 -26.14 -17.08 -6.27
CA ILE A 234 -26.10 -16.12 -5.19
C ILE A 234 -25.84 -14.71 -5.69
N ILE A 235 -25.03 -14.57 -6.74
CA ILE A 235 -24.67 -13.28 -7.33
C ILE A 235 -25.93 -12.51 -7.77
N PHE A 236 -26.92 -13.22 -8.35
CA PHE A 236 -28.15 -12.60 -8.89
C PHE A 236 -29.25 -12.40 -7.85
N ASP A 237 -29.07 -12.84 -6.60
CA ASP A 237 -30.05 -12.60 -5.54
C ASP A 237 -30.29 -11.10 -5.31
N LYS A 238 -31.55 -10.76 -5.04
CA LYS A 238 -31.95 -9.35 -4.81
C LYS A 238 -31.17 -8.67 -3.69
N GLN A 239 -30.88 -9.40 -2.61
CA GLN A 239 -30.13 -8.88 -1.46
C GLN A 239 -28.67 -8.59 -1.78
N ASN A 240 -28.07 -9.23 -2.78
CA ASN A 240 -26.67 -9.12 -3.16
C ASN A 240 -26.44 -8.13 -4.32
N ARG A 241 -27.47 -7.41 -4.77
CA ARG A 241 -27.38 -6.48 -5.92
C ARG A 241 -26.30 -5.41 -5.73
N VAL A 242 -26.09 -4.91 -4.51
CA VAL A 242 -25.04 -3.93 -4.25
C VAL A 242 -23.68 -4.53 -4.57
N LEU A 243 -23.41 -5.75 -4.13
CA LEU A 243 -22.15 -6.46 -4.45
C LEU A 243 -22.01 -6.69 -5.95
N LEU A 244 -23.10 -7.14 -6.62
CA LEU A 244 -23.09 -7.38 -8.07
C LEU A 244 -22.78 -6.09 -8.86
N PHE A 245 -23.47 -4.98 -8.57
CA PHE A 245 -23.18 -3.71 -9.25
C PHE A 245 -21.78 -3.21 -8.96
N SER A 246 -21.31 -3.32 -7.71
CA SER A 246 -19.92 -2.96 -7.35
C SER A 246 -18.93 -3.81 -8.13
N LEU A 247 -19.14 -5.12 -8.21
CA LEU A 247 -18.28 -6.04 -8.96
C LEU A 247 -18.25 -5.68 -10.45
N THR A 248 -19.40 -5.43 -11.05
CA THR A 248 -19.50 -5.07 -12.47
C THR A 248 -18.76 -3.77 -12.78
N ILE A 249 -18.92 -2.74 -11.95
CA ILE A 249 -18.23 -1.45 -12.14
C ILE A 249 -16.72 -1.63 -11.98
N LEU A 250 -16.26 -2.39 -10.96
CA LEU A 250 -14.83 -2.63 -10.73
C LEU A 250 -14.18 -3.43 -11.85
N ILE A 251 -14.88 -4.43 -12.40
CA ILE A 251 -14.43 -5.15 -13.60
C ILE A 251 -14.32 -4.19 -14.79
N GLY A 252 -15.31 -3.32 -14.99
CA GLY A 252 -15.25 -2.28 -16.02
C GLY A 252 -14.04 -1.35 -15.86
N ILE A 253 -13.74 -0.91 -14.63
CA ILE A 253 -12.55 -0.08 -14.32
C ILE A 253 -11.26 -0.86 -14.60
N TYR A 254 -11.20 -2.14 -14.22
CA TYR A 254 -10.05 -2.99 -14.47
C TYR A 254 -9.78 -3.13 -15.98
N LEU A 255 -10.81 -3.48 -16.76
CA LEU A 255 -10.71 -3.59 -18.21
C LEU A 255 -10.35 -2.27 -18.87
N TYR A 256 -10.96 -1.15 -18.43
CA TYR A 256 -10.58 0.19 -18.88
C TYR A 256 -9.06 0.43 -18.68
N GLY A 257 -8.52 0.10 -17.51
CA GLY A 257 -7.10 0.23 -17.23
C GLY A 257 -6.22 -0.57 -18.18
N TYR A 258 -6.66 -1.78 -18.56
CA TYR A 258 -5.96 -2.63 -19.52
C TYR A 258 -5.98 -2.05 -20.93
N PHE A 259 -7.18 -1.81 -21.46
CA PHE A 259 -7.35 -1.38 -22.87
C PHE A 259 -6.78 0.01 -23.16
N PHE A 260 -6.85 0.92 -22.19
CA PHE A 260 -6.33 2.29 -22.34
C PHE A 260 -4.93 2.47 -21.74
N GLN A 261 -4.25 1.36 -21.37
CA GLN A 261 -2.90 1.37 -20.78
C GLN A 261 -2.75 2.27 -19.54
N LYS A 262 -3.84 2.43 -18.79
CA LYS A 262 -3.87 3.15 -17.51
C LYS A 262 -3.70 2.15 -16.36
N TYR A 263 -2.55 1.48 -16.31
CA TYR A 263 -2.32 0.30 -15.47
C TYR A 263 -2.50 0.52 -13.95
N ALA A 264 -2.51 1.77 -13.48
CA ALA A 264 -2.85 2.08 -12.09
C ALA A 264 -4.25 1.59 -11.69
N TYR A 265 -5.20 1.55 -12.65
CA TYR A 265 -6.55 1.02 -12.42
C TYR A 265 -6.59 -0.51 -12.25
N GLY A 266 -5.50 -1.21 -12.56
CA GLY A 266 -5.33 -2.63 -12.24
C GLY A 266 -5.46 -2.94 -10.75
N ARG A 267 -5.25 -1.96 -9.87
CA ARG A 267 -5.49 -2.11 -8.43
C ARG A 267 -6.94 -2.41 -8.08
N SER A 268 -7.90 -2.18 -8.98
CA SER A 268 -9.30 -2.60 -8.78
C SER A 268 -9.46 -4.10 -8.62
N ILE A 269 -8.49 -4.92 -9.07
CA ILE A 269 -8.52 -6.38 -8.86
C ILE A 269 -8.54 -6.75 -7.37
N SER A 270 -7.86 -5.99 -6.50
CA SER A 270 -7.90 -6.22 -5.05
C SER A 270 -9.31 -6.07 -4.48
N PHE A 271 -10.06 -5.09 -4.96
CA PHE A 271 -11.43 -4.82 -4.54
C PHE A 271 -12.40 -5.87 -5.10
N ILE A 272 -12.17 -6.30 -6.35
CA ILE A 272 -12.88 -7.42 -6.98
C ILE A 272 -12.74 -8.66 -6.12
N LEU A 273 -11.52 -9.00 -5.68
CA LEU A 273 -11.28 -10.18 -4.84
C LEU A 273 -11.98 -10.11 -3.49
N ILE A 274 -12.03 -8.94 -2.84
CA ILE A 274 -12.78 -8.77 -1.59
C ILE A 274 -14.26 -9.07 -1.80
N ILE A 275 -14.87 -8.54 -2.87
CA ILE A 275 -16.30 -8.78 -3.18
C ILE A 275 -16.55 -10.25 -3.52
N VAL A 276 -15.67 -10.87 -4.30
CA VAL A 276 -15.78 -12.30 -4.64
C VAL A 276 -15.67 -13.16 -3.39
N ASN A 277 -14.74 -12.85 -2.48
CA ASN A 277 -14.61 -13.56 -1.21
C ASN A 277 -15.85 -13.42 -0.32
N ILE A 278 -16.52 -12.25 -0.34
CA ILE A 278 -17.81 -12.07 0.35
C ILE A 278 -18.88 -12.99 -0.27
N PHE A 279 -18.96 -13.07 -1.62
CA PHE A 279 -19.90 -13.97 -2.30
C PHE A 279 -19.63 -15.44 -1.94
N ILE A 280 -18.36 -15.86 -1.93
CA ILE A 280 -17.97 -17.22 -1.54
C ILE A 280 -18.34 -17.50 -0.08
N ALA A 281 -18.10 -16.55 0.83
CA ALA A 281 -18.49 -16.70 2.24
C ALA A 281 -20.02 -16.83 2.40
N ILE A 282 -20.82 -16.05 1.69
CA ILE A 282 -22.29 -16.17 1.66
C ILE A 282 -22.70 -17.56 1.14
N PHE A 283 -22.03 -18.07 0.09
CA PHE A 283 -22.28 -19.40 -0.44
C PHE A 283 -22.00 -20.47 0.60
N ILE A 284 -20.82 -20.43 1.23
CA ILE A 284 -20.41 -21.39 2.25
C ILE A 284 -21.46 -21.44 3.37
N ILE A 285 -21.83 -20.30 3.94
CA ILE A 285 -22.80 -20.24 5.03
C ILE A 285 -24.18 -20.80 4.62
N ARG A 286 -24.67 -20.45 3.43
CA ARG A 286 -25.95 -21.00 2.96
C ARG A 286 -25.91 -22.49 2.75
N TYR A 287 -24.79 -23.01 2.28
CA TYR A 287 -24.60 -24.45 2.08
C TYR A 287 -24.43 -25.16 3.42
N GLU A 288 -23.65 -24.60 4.34
CA GLU A 288 -23.47 -25.12 5.69
C GLU A 288 -24.79 -25.24 6.48
N LEU A 289 -25.64 -24.23 6.40
CA LEU A 289 -26.95 -24.26 7.05
C LEU A 289 -27.79 -25.44 6.53
N LYS A 290 -27.80 -25.65 5.21
CA LYS A 290 -28.50 -26.79 4.61
C LYS A 290 -27.91 -28.15 5.02
N LEU A 291 -26.57 -28.25 5.04
CA LEU A 291 -25.90 -29.49 5.47
C LEU A 291 -26.10 -29.79 6.94
N LYS A 292 -26.06 -28.78 7.80
CA LYS A 292 -26.29 -28.91 9.24
C LYS A 292 -27.69 -29.46 9.54
N ASP A 293 -28.69 -28.95 8.79
CA ASP A 293 -30.07 -29.44 8.91
C ASP A 293 -30.22 -30.88 8.38
N PHE A 294 -29.41 -31.28 7.39
CA PHE A 294 -29.42 -32.62 6.82
C PHE A 294 -28.63 -33.63 7.66
N ASN A 295 -27.36 -33.33 7.97
CA ASN A 295 -26.49 -34.23 8.78
C ASN A 295 -25.31 -33.47 9.39
N ARG A 296 -25.23 -33.41 10.72
CA ARG A 296 -24.18 -32.73 11.46
C ARG A 296 -22.77 -33.30 11.21
N ASN A 297 -22.64 -34.62 10.99
CA ASN A 297 -21.32 -35.21 10.76
C ASN A 297 -20.77 -34.82 9.37
N ILE A 298 -21.62 -34.76 8.34
CA ILE A 298 -21.24 -34.30 7.00
C ILE A 298 -20.83 -32.83 7.06
N TYR A 299 -21.58 -32.03 7.81
CA TYR A 299 -21.24 -30.61 8.03
C TYR A 299 -19.84 -30.45 8.65
N LEU A 300 -19.54 -31.16 9.74
CA LEU A 300 -18.21 -31.07 10.38
C LEU A 300 -17.09 -31.59 9.46
N PHE A 301 -17.35 -32.61 8.68
CA PHE A 301 -16.40 -33.14 7.72
C PHE A 301 -16.09 -32.14 6.59
N THR A 302 -17.10 -31.47 6.07
CA THR A 302 -16.91 -30.44 5.02
C THR A 302 -16.12 -29.22 5.55
N GLN A 303 -16.36 -28.79 6.79
CA GLN A 303 -15.55 -27.75 7.43
C GLN A 303 -14.10 -28.17 7.59
N LEU A 304 -13.85 -29.40 8.03
CA LEU A 304 -12.50 -29.94 8.17
C LEU A 304 -11.77 -29.96 6.82
N ILE A 305 -12.42 -30.46 5.77
CA ILE A 305 -11.87 -30.44 4.40
C ILE A 305 -11.54 -29.02 3.96
N PHE A 306 -12.43 -28.06 4.19
CA PHE A 306 -12.19 -26.67 3.83
C PHE A 306 -10.95 -26.09 4.53
N ILE A 307 -10.79 -26.33 5.84
CA ILE A 307 -9.60 -25.92 6.60
C ILE A 307 -8.34 -26.59 6.05
N ILE A 308 -8.38 -27.90 5.78
CA ILE A 308 -7.24 -28.64 5.21
C ILE A 308 -6.82 -28.03 3.85
N ILE A 309 -7.78 -27.71 2.98
CA ILE A 309 -7.50 -27.09 1.69
C ILE A 309 -6.79 -25.74 1.89
N LEU A 310 -7.27 -24.88 2.79
CA LEU A 310 -6.65 -23.60 3.08
C LEU A 310 -5.22 -23.77 3.62
N VAL A 311 -4.99 -24.76 4.51
CA VAL A 311 -3.65 -25.07 5.03
C VAL A 311 -2.71 -25.55 3.92
N ILE A 312 -3.18 -26.41 3.02
CA ILE A 312 -2.37 -26.90 1.89
C ILE A 312 -1.97 -25.75 0.97
N PHE A 313 -2.88 -24.84 0.63
CA PHE A 313 -2.57 -23.68 -0.21
C PHE A 313 -1.54 -22.72 0.40
N ASN A 314 -1.45 -22.70 1.72
CA ASN A 314 -0.51 -21.84 2.44
C ASN A 314 0.68 -22.62 3.05
N ALA A 315 0.84 -23.89 2.74
CA ALA A 315 1.88 -24.72 3.32
C ALA A 315 3.31 -24.18 3.10
N PRO A 316 3.69 -23.67 1.91
CA PRO A 316 5.02 -23.10 1.72
C PRO A 316 5.26 -21.90 2.65
N TRP A 317 4.35 -20.93 2.70
CA TRP A 317 4.44 -19.77 3.59
C TRP A 317 4.46 -20.16 5.08
N ILE A 318 3.61 -21.11 5.50
CA ILE A 318 3.60 -21.61 6.88
C ILE A 318 4.96 -22.19 7.23
N LYS A 319 5.54 -22.99 6.32
CA LYS A 319 6.87 -23.59 6.50
C LYS A 319 7.94 -22.50 6.65
N GLU A 320 7.98 -21.53 5.73
CA GLU A 320 8.95 -20.44 5.75
C GLU A 320 8.81 -19.57 7.00
N SER A 321 7.58 -19.17 7.35
CA SER A 321 7.31 -18.38 8.56
C SER A 321 7.69 -19.13 9.84
N THR A 322 7.45 -20.43 9.89
CA THR A 322 7.86 -21.27 11.01
C THR A 322 9.39 -21.34 11.12
N GLN A 323 10.08 -21.53 10.00
CA GLN A 323 11.55 -21.54 9.97
C GLN A 323 12.13 -20.20 10.41
N ARG A 324 11.58 -19.08 9.93
CA ARG A 324 11.96 -17.73 10.36
C ARG A 324 11.75 -17.54 11.86
N ALA A 325 10.58 -17.93 12.39
CA ALA A 325 10.29 -17.84 13.82
C ALA A 325 11.26 -18.70 14.67
N LEU A 326 11.59 -19.90 14.24
CA LEU A 326 12.57 -20.76 14.90
C LEU A 326 13.97 -20.16 14.85
N THR A 327 14.38 -19.57 13.73
CA THR A 327 15.67 -18.88 13.59
C THR A 327 15.74 -17.70 14.55
N ILE A 328 14.67 -16.90 14.63
CA ILE A 328 14.55 -15.78 15.57
C ILE A 328 14.65 -16.28 17.02
N ALA A 329 13.88 -17.29 17.39
CA ALA A 329 13.90 -17.85 18.75
C ALA A 329 15.28 -18.41 19.12
N ASN A 330 15.94 -19.13 18.22
CA ASN A 330 17.28 -19.65 18.43
C ASN A 330 18.33 -18.55 18.56
N SER A 331 18.20 -17.47 17.80
CA SER A 331 19.11 -16.33 17.88
C SER A 331 19.01 -15.59 19.21
N PHE A 332 17.80 -15.38 19.72
CA PHE A 332 17.58 -14.86 21.07
C PHE A 332 18.23 -15.78 22.13
N ARG A 333 18.10 -17.11 21.97
CA ARG A 333 18.69 -18.09 22.90
C ARG A 333 20.21 -18.09 22.91
N ILE A 334 20.83 -17.83 21.75
CA ILE A 334 22.31 -17.89 21.59
C ILE A 334 22.96 -16.50 21.77
N GLY A 335 22.17 -15.43 21.92
CA GLY A 335 22.65 -14.05 22.04
C GLY A 335 23.37 -13.54 20.77
N ARG A 336 23.17 -14.19 19.63
CA ARG A 336 23.74 -13.75 18.34
C ARG A 336 22.73 -12.86 17.60
N PRO A 337 23.18 -11.79 16.94
CA PRO A 337 22.30 -10.98 16.09
C PRO A 337 21.71 -11.87 14.99
N ILE A 338 20.39 -11.77 14.81
CA ILE A 338 19.58 -12.63 13.95
C ILE A 338 19.89 -12.47 12.46
N PHE A 339 20.50 -11.32 12.07
CA PHE A 339 20.51 -10.92 10.68
C PHE A 339 21.87 -10.41 10.20
N ASN A 340 22.40 -11.06 9.18
CA ASN A 340 23.24 -10.39 8.18
C ASN A 340 22.41 -9.45 7.27
N GLU A 341 21.08 -9.49 7.39
CA GLU A 341 20.18 -8.63 6.63
C GLU A 341 20.23 -7.18 7.15
N ILE A 342 20.14 -6.26 6.21
CA ILE A 342 20.06 -4.83 6.49
C ILE A 342 18.70 -4.53 7.10
N THR A 343 18.67 -3.98 8.30
CA THR A 343 17.45 -3.58 9.01
C THR A 343 17.30 -2.06 9.05
N PHE A 344 16.09 -1.55 9.32
CA PHE A 344 15.90 -0.11 9.50
C PHE A 344 16.80 0.50 10.59
N SER A 345 17.06 -0.24 11.68
CA SER A 345 17.94 0.22 12.77
C SER A 345 19.37 0.45 12.33
N ASP A 346 19.84 -0.24 11.30
CA ASP A 346 21.20 -0.09 10.80
C ASP A 346 21.46 1.31 10.19
N TYR A 347 20.41 2.03 9.77
CA TYR A 347 20.50 3.39 9.22
C TYR A 347 20.54 4.51 10.29
N THR A 348 20.39 4.18 11.57
CA THR A 348 20.31 5.18 12.66
C THR A 348 21.55 6.05 12.77
N PHE A 349 22.73 5.56 12.37
CA PHE A 349 23.97 6.32 12.35
C PHE A 349 23.89 7.59 11.49
N LEU A 350 23.03 7.60 10.46
CA LEU A 350 22.85 8.78 9.61
C LEU A 350 22.48 10.02 10.41
N LYS A 351 21.69 9.87 11.50
CA LYS A 351 21.32 10.99 12.38
C LYS A 351 22.52 11.69 13.02
N GLN A 352 23.66 11.00 13.17
CA GLN A 352 24.88 11.53 13.79
C GLN A 352 25.76 12.28 12.78
N TYR A 353 25.76 11.83 11.53
CA TYR A 353 26.71 12.31 10.52
C TYR A 353 26.09 13.21 9.44
N THR A 354 24.78 13.20 9.29
CA THR A 354 24.09 13.95 8.22
C THR A 354 23.02 14.89 8.79
N GLY A 355 22.87 16.05 8.17
CA GLY A 355 21.77 16.98 8.46
C GLY A 355 20.54 16.72 7.59
N LEU A 356 19.36 17.21 8.02
CA LEU A 356 18.09 16.98 7.34
C LEU A 356 18.04 17.41 5.86
N ASN A 357 18.86 18.39 5.47
CA ASN A 357 18.93 18.91 4.11
C ASN A 357 20.22 18.51 3.38
N ASP A 358 21.06 17.67 3.98
CA ASP A 358 22.23 17.18 3.29
C ASP A 358 21.84 16.23 2.17
N LEU A 359 22.34 16.46 0.97
CA LEU A 359 22.05 15.62 -0.18
C LEU A 359 22.99 14.41 -0.20
N ILE A 360 22.42 13.24 -0.27
CA ILE A 360 23.10 11.95 -0.24
C ILE A 360 22.86 11.23 -1.57
N ILE A 361 23.92 10.80 -2.23
CA ILE A 361 23.83 9.91 -3.37
C ILE A 361 23.87 8.45 -2.88
N ALA A 362 22.88 7.66 -3.27
CA ALA A 362 22.73 6.27 -2.88
C ALA A 362 22.05 5.49 -4.01
N ASP A 363 22.23 4.18 -4.04
CA ASP A 363 21.50 3.33 -4.97
C ASP A 363 19.97 3.41 -4.74
N LEU A 364 19.17 3.09 -5.77
CA LEU A 364 17.72 3.24 -5.68
C LEU A 364 17.06 2.41 -4.60
N ASN A 365 17.63 1.22 -4.29
CA ASN A 365 17.04 0.29 -3.32
C ASN A 365 17.27 0.74 -1.88
N SER A 366 18.43 1.32 -1.57
CA SER A 366 18.75 1.83 -0.24
C SER A 366 18.25 3.26 -0.01
N SER A 367 18.13 4.04 -1.07
CA SER A 367 17.83 5.49 -1.02
C SER A 367 16.50 5.82 -0.37
N TRP A 368 15.46 4.98 -0.49
CA TRP A 368 14.13 5.27 0.04
C TRP A 368 14.07 5.24 1.58
N ILE A 369 15.02 4.57 2.23
CA ILE A 369 15.09 4.46 3.69
C ILE A 369 15.82 5.67 4.30
N ILE A 370 16.83 6.19 3.62
CA ILE A 370 17.71 7.26 4.11
C ILE A 370 16.92 8.46 4.65
N PRO A 371 15.95 9.04 3.93
CA PRO A 371 15.23 10.22 4.40
C PRO A 371 14.36 9.99 5.65
N ALA A 372 14.07 8.75 6.00
CA ALA A 372 13.36 8.43 7.25
C ALA A 372 14.23 8.70 8.49
N PHE A 373 15.56 8.70 8.34
CA PHE A 373 16.50 8.94 9.44
C PHE A 373 17.13 10.33 9.36
N SER A 374 17.72 10.70 8.24
CA SER A 374 18.32 12.01 8.02
C SER A 374 18.76 12.18 6.56
N GLY A 375 18.79 13.42 6.08
CA GLY A 375 19.24 13.77 4.74
C GLY A 375 18.14 13.72 3.68
N LYS A 376 18.56 14.04 2.46
CA LYS A 376 17.77 13.99 1.22
C LYS A 376 18.50 13.14 0.21
N VAL A 377 17.79 12.53 -0.74
CA VAL A 377 18.39 11.71 -1.79
C VAL A 377 18.11 12.30 -3.17
N ILE A 378 18.84 11.86 -4.18
CA ILE A 378 18.67 12.33 -5.55
C ILE A 378 17.43 11.66 -6.18
N ALA A 379 17.33 10.33 -6.07
CA ALA A 379 16.19 9.54 -6.51
C ALA A 379 15.92 8.38 -5.56
N THR A 380 14.76 7.78 -5.66
CA THR A 380 14.37 6.56 -4.93
C THR A 380 13.67 5.58 -5.88
N MET A 381 13.59 4.32 -5.48
CA MET A 381 12.76 3.33 -6.18
C MET A 381 11.26 3.64 -6.07
N LEU A 382 10.84 4.45 -5.09
CA LEU A 382 9.44 4.80 -4.91
C LEU A 382 9.03 5.91 -5.88
N PRO A 383 7.86 5.79 -6.52
CA PRO A 383 7.36 6.80 -7.42
C PRO A 383 7.11 8.15 -6.74
N ALA A 384 7.50 9.23 -7.41
CA ALA A 384 7.26 10.60 -6.97
C ALA A 384 6.54 11.39 -8.08
N PRO A 385 5.22 11.17 -8.28
CA PRO A 385 4.49 11.59 -9.48
C PRO A 385 4.38 13.11 -9.69
N LEU A 386 4.63 13.91 -8.66
CA LEU A 386 4.55 15.37 -8.72
C LEU A 386 5.92 16.04 -8.85
N VAL A 387 7.02 15.26 -8.82
CA VAL A 387 8.38 15.77 -9.02
C VAL A 387 8.69 15.77 -10.52
N LYS A 388 8.97 16.96 -11.06
CA LYS A 388 9.08 17.18 -12.51
C LYS A 388 10.22 16.41 -13.18
N ASP A 389 11.35 16.29 -12.52
CA ASP A 389 12.59 15.71 -13.05
C ASP A 389 12.88 14.27 -12.52
N VAL A 390 11.88 13.62 -11.94
CA VAL A 390 12.05 12.31 -11.29
C VAL A 390 12.65 11.26 -12.22
N THR A 391 12.24 11.22 -13.49
CA THR A 391 12.77 10.25 -14.47
C THR A 391 14.25 10.49 -14.75
N SER A 392 14.65 11.74 -14.94
CA SER A 392 16.07 12.11 -15.15
C SER A 392 16.90 11.72 -13.93
N ARG A 393 16.45 12.06 -12.72
CA ARG A 393 17.10 11.68 -11.46
C ARG A 393 17.27 10.18 -11.32
N THR A 394 16.22 9.42 -11.65
CA THR A 394 16.26 7.95 -11.58
C THR A 394 17.29 7.39 -12.58
N ASN A 395 17.28 7.88 -13.83
CA ASN A 395 18.24 7.45 -14.85
C ASN A 395 19.68 7.78 -14.46
N ASP A 396 19.91 8.98 -13.91
CA ASP A 396 21.23 9.40 -13.42
C ASP A 396 21.71 8.49 -12.27
N MET A 397 20.83 8.08 -11.34
CA MET A 397 21.20 7.15 -10.27
C MET A 397 21.46 5.74 -10.78
N VAL A 398 20.65 5.21 -11.70
CA VAL A 398 20.93 3.93 -12.35
C VAL A 398 22.30 3.98 -13.02
N SER A 399 22.57 5.05 -13.80
CA SER A 399 23.86 5.21 -14.46
C SER A 399 25.03 5.37 -13.47
N PHE A 400 24.84 6.12 -12.37
CA PHE A 400 25.91 6.32 -11.39
C PHE A 400 26.39 5.02 -10.74
N PHE A 401 25.46 4.11 -10.46
CA PHE A 401 25.75 2.82 -9.82
C PHE A 401 25.97 1.68 -10.79
N ASP A 402 25.87 1.89 -12.12
CA ASP A 402 26.20 0.87 -13.12
C ASP A 402 27.73 0.66 -13.21
N LEU A 403 28.16 -0.60 -13.22
CA LEU A 403 29.57 -0.99 -13.33
C LEU A 403 30.26 -0.45 -14.59
N ASN A 404 29.51 -0.39 -15.70
CA ASN A 404 30.04 0.01 -17.00
C ASN A 404 30.12 1.53 -17.19
N THR A 405 29.65 2.30 -16.21
CA THR A 405 29.64 3.77 -16.32
C THR A 405 31.02 4.34 -16.09
N SER A 406 31.45 5.21 -17.02
CA SER A 406 32.73 5.89 -16.93
C SER A 406 32.83 6.84 -15.73
N ALA A 407 34.05 7.00 -15.22
CA ALA A 407 34.35 7.94 -14.14
C ALA A 407 33.89 9.37 -14.48
N GLU A 408 34.04 9.79 -15.74
CA GLU A 408 33.60 11.08 -16.25
C GLU A 408 32.10 11.29 -16.14
N THR A 409 31.27 10.28 -16.51
CA THR A 409 29.82 10.33 -16.37
C THR A 409 29.40 10.44 -14.90
N ARG A 410 30.01 9.66 -14.01
CA ARG A 410 29.78 9.78 -12.57
C ARG A 410 30.11 11.17 -12.03
N CYS A 411 31.23 11.72 -12.48
CA CYS A 411 31.62 13.07 -12.14
C CYS A 411 30.60 14.13 -12.64
N ARG A 412 30.12 13.99 -13.86
CA ARG A 412 29.06 14.89 -14.37
C ARG A 412 27.84 14.87 -13.44
N ILE A 413 27.42 13.69 -13.00
CA ILE A 413 26.28 13.54 -12.07
C ILE A 413 26.56 14.24 -10.72
N ILE A 414 27.78 14.04 -10.15
CA ILE A 414 28.18 14.75 -8.93
C ILE A 414 28.14 16.27 -9.12
N ASN A 415 28.61 16.78 -10.25
CA ASN A 415 28.61 18.21 -10.53
C ASN A 415 27.20 18.80 -10.73
N VAL A 416 26.28 18.02 -11.27
CA VAL A 416 24.87 18.44 -11.45
C VAL A 416 24.16 18.53 -10.10
N TYR A 417 24.24 17.49 -9.29
CA TYR A 417 23.46 17.41 -8.04
C TYR A 417 24.20 17.96 -6.82
N LYS A 418 25.53 18.02 -6.85
CA LYS A 418 26.41 18.49 -5.76
C LYS A 418 26.08 17.78 -4.43
N PRO A 419 26.02 16.44 -4.39
CA PRO A 419 25.75 15.71 -3.16
C PRO A 419 26.88 15.95 -2.16
N LYS A 420 26.52 16.00 -0.89
CA LYS A 420 27.50 16.13 0.20
C LYS A 420 28.07 14.78 0.62
N PHE A 421 27.28 13.71 0.46
CA PHE A 421 27.67 12.36 0.86
C PHE A 421 27.39 11.34 -0.23
N LEU A 422 28.23 10.30 -0.26
CA LEU A 422 28.00 9.06 -0.99
C LEU A 422 27.79 7.93 0.03
N PHE A 423 26.64 7.28 -0.07
CA PHE A 423 26.27 6.14 0.74
C PHE A 423 26.44 4.85 -0.07
N LEU A 424 27.19 3.89 0.47
CA LEU A 424 27.47 2.61 -0.18
C LEU A 424 27.07 1.46 0.74
N ILE A 425 26.49 0.41 0.15
CA ILE A 425 26.33 -0.89 0.80
C ILE A 425 27.65 -1.65 0.61
N ASN A 426 28.18 -2.22 1.69
CA ASN A 426 29.43 -2.96 1.66
C ASN A 426 29.29 -4.31 0.92
N PRO A 427 30.36 -4.96 0.49
CA PRO A 427 30.33 -6.24 -0.19
C PRO A 427 29.39 -7.27 0.46
N PRO A 428 28.69 -8.10 -0.35
CA PRO A 428 29.09 -8.49 -1.71
C PRO A 428 28.62 -7.62 -2.88
N GLU A 429 28.18 -6.36 -2.66
CA GLU A 429 27.81 -5.47 -3.77
C GLU A 429 28.96 -5.23 -4.73
N THR A 430 28.77 -5.57 -6.00
CA THR A 430 29.81 -5.60 -7.04
C THR A 430 30.41 -4.23 -7.37
N ASN A 431 29.70 -3.13 -7.05
CA ASN A 431 30.11 -1.77 -7.40
C ASN A 431 30.90 -1.06 -6.30
N PHE A 432 30.98 -1.65 -5.11
CA PHE A 432 31.59 -1.00 -3.95
C PHE A 432 33.03 -0.58 -4.21
N GLU A 433 33.89 -1.49 -4.69
CA GLU A 433 35.31 -1.21 -4.86
C GLU A 433 35.57 -0.11 -5.88
N SER A 434 34.88 -0.12 -7.02
CA SER A 434 34.99 0.91 -8.06
C SER A 434 34.63 2.29 -7.54
N LEU A 435 33.49 2.40 -6.86
CA LEU A 435 33.02 3.66 -6.28
C LEU A 435 33.88 4.11 -5.09
N PHE A 436 34.32 3.18 -4.25
CA PHE A 436 35.20 3.49 -3.11
C PHE A 436 36.57 3.98 -3.58
N ASN A 437 37.14 3.38 -4.61
CA ASN A 437 38.41 3.82 -5.17
C ASN A 437 38.30 5.19 -5.84
N GLN A 438 37.18 5.46 -6.53
CA GLN A 438 36.98 6.74 -7.19
C GLN A 438 36.65 7.87 -6.20
N PHE A 439 35.82 7.63 -5.17
CA PHE A 439 35.25 8.67 -4.30
C PHE A 439 35.71 8.57 -2.85
N GLY A 440 36.49 7.56 -2.47
CA GLY A 440 37.05 7.41 -1.13
C GLY A 440 38.27 8.29 -0.88
N PRO A 441 39.02 8.03 0.20
CA PRO A 441 40.16 8.86 0.62
C PRO A 441 41.23 9.04 -0.47
N ASN A 442 41.45 8.01 -1.30
CA ASN A 442 42.44 8.09 -2.40
C ASN A 442 41.90 8.87 -3.62
N GLY A 443 40.56 8.99 -3.76
CA GLY A 443 39.88 9.69 -4.85
C GLY A 443 39.43 11.11 -4.49
N GLY A 444 39.74 11.61 -3.31
CA GLY A 444 39.42 13.00 -2.88
C GLY A 444 38.16 13.14 -2.03
N GLY A 445 37.62 12.07 -1.48
CA GLY A 445 36.57 12.10 -0.45
C GLY A 445 37.08 11.71 0.94
N ASP A 446 36.32 11.99 1.96
CA ASP A 446 36.65 11.64 3.34
C ASP A 446 35.78 10.46 3.82
N LEU A 447 36.40 9.45 4.41
CA LEU A 447 35.66 8.36 5.06
C LEU A 447 35.07 8.86 6.38
N ILE A 448 33.74 8.95 6.46
CA ILE A 448 33.03 9.45 7.65
C ILE A 448 32.58 8.31 8.55
N PHE A 449 32.09 7.22 7.95
CA PHE A 449 31.59 6.06 8.68
C PHE A 449 31.79 4.78 7.86
N LYS A 450 32.19 3.70 8.54
CA LYS A 450 32.25 2.36 7.95
C LYS A 450 31.97 1.31 9.02
N ASN A 451 31.08 0.39 8.70
CA ASN A 451 30.86 -0.82 9.48
C ASN A 451 30.83 -2.05 8.55
N THR A 452 30.32 -3.19 9.01
CA THR A 452 30.22 -4.41 8.17
C THR A 452 29.22 -4.28 7.03
N LYS A 453 28.21 -3.39 7.13
CA LYS A 453 27.10 -3.27 6.20
C LYS A 453 27.21 -2.03 5.29
N PHE A 454 27.68 -0.91 5.83
CA PHE A 454 27.64 0.40 5.17
C PHE A 454 28.94 1.17 5.22
N THR A 455 29.11 1.98 4.20
CA THR A 455 30.15 3.01 4.14
C THR A 455 29.54 4.35 3.77
N LEU A 456 29.86 5.41 4.50
CA LEU A 456 29.48 6.79 4.23
C LEU A 456 30.73 7.60 3.93
N LEU A 457 30.81 8.13 2.72
CA LEU A 457 31.88 9.01 2.27
C LEU A 457 31.37 10.44 2.18
N LYS A 458 32.16 11.41 2.60
CA LYS A 458 31.90 12.82 2.34
C LYS A 458 32.61 13.23 1.07
N ILE A 459 31.87 13.82 0.14
CA ILE A 459 32.41 14.31 -1.11
C ILE A 459 32.95 15.73 -0.88
N ASN A 460 34.22 15.94 -1.19
CA ASN A 460 34.84 17.26 -1.03
C ASN A 460 34.28 18.26 -2.02
N LYS A 461 34.02 19.52 -1.58
CA LYS A 461 33.45 20.59 -2.42
C LYS A 461 34.28 20.89 -3.67
N ASN A 462 35.57 20.65 -3.62
CA ASN A 462 36.54 20.88 -4.69
C ASN A 462 36.87 19.60 -5.46
N TYR A 463 35.99 18.58 -5.41
CA TYR A 463 36.19 17.36 -6.14
C TYR A 463 36.29 17.69 -7.64
N SER A 464 37.52 17.74 -8.15
CA SER A 464 37.78 17.89 -9.58
C SER A 464 37.86 16.50 -10.20
N CYS A 465 36.99 16.25 -11.15
CA CYS A 465 37.06 15.05 -11.95
C CYS A 465 38.32 15.09 -12.85
N LYS A 466 39.40 14.55 -12.37
CA LYS A 466 40.60 14.33 -13.15
C LYS A 466 40.54 12.98 -13.85
#